data_0da61ea629abf0feb487182a09c7c247
#
_entry.id   0da61ea629abf0feb487182a09c7c247
#
_cell.length_a   1.000
_cell.length_b   1.000
_cell.length_c   1.000
_cell.angle_alpha   90.00
_cell.angle_beta   90.00
_cell.angle_gamma   90.00
#
_symmetry.space_group_name_H-M   'P 1'
#
loop_
_entity.id
_entity.type
_entity.pdbx_description
1 polymer ?
#
loop_
_entity_poly.entity_id
_entity_poly.type
_entity_poly.pdbx_seq_one_letter_code
_entity_poly.pdbx_strand_id
1 'polypeptide(L)'
;MKITDVTAVTVDVPLISLDEHLGIGPYVTNHGQVDTMQRVLVKVDTDEGVSGWGEMRVFLSPEATESIIEDGVGPLIEGQSPFEVERLRRQVFVEYTNVDMFFAAVETACWDIVGKTLDRPIYELLGGWTAPTQTTQRHRNVIEETSRDVADIPIAFCLGILSPEESRTKAKEALEAGFTVLKTKGGSDWQEDIARIKAMHEATDGELQFRLDPNQGWTQDQAVRIGAELEDAGVYLQYMEQPIRTDSHRSLARLRQRLRQPIAPNEDTYIKHNIQSLFESGSMDVAVIDLTPAGGISGLRQQAAVLDDAGIPFTHHCAFDLGIRSAAILHAVSGIPGFSLPPDSTYYGWEADVIENPLEVSDGCLSVPDGPGLGVTVDLDRIEEFKI
;
A
#
# COMPACT_ATOMS: atom_id res chain seq x y z
N MET A 1 18.54 23.06 -11.23
CA MET A 1 18.35 21.60 -11.35
C MET A 1 17.26 21.31 -12.35
N LYS A 2 17.55 20.47 -13.33
CA LYS A 2 16.62 20.03 -14.39
C LYS A 2 16.74 18.54 -14.58
N ILE A 3 15.64 17.87 -14.84
CA ILE A 3 15.60 16.45 -15.21
C ILE A 3 16.30 16.29 -16.56
N THR A 4 17.22 15.36 -16.66
CA THR A 4 17.99 15.05 -17.88
C THR A 4 17.64 13.71 -18.49
N ASP A 5 17.17 12.76 -17.66
CA ASP A 5 16.84 11.42 -18.13
C ASP A 5 15.86 10.75 -17.18
N VAL A 6 15.06 9.82 -17.73
CA VAL A 6 14.15 8.94 -17.01
C VAL A 6 14.36 7.53 -17.54
N THR A 7 14.81 6.63 -16.70
CA THR A 7 15.04 5.23 -17.05
C THR A 7 14.19 4.31 -16.18
N ALA A 8 13.80 3.18 -16.74
CA ALA A 8 13.02 2.16 -16.06
C ALA A 8 13.68 0.79 -16.24
N VAL A 9 13.66 -0.04 -15.22
CA VAL A 9 14.18 -1.40 -15.27
C VAL A 9 13.28 -2.31 -14.45
N THR A 10 12.94 -3.46 -15.01
CA THR A 10 12.12 -4.46 -14.33
C THR A 10 13.00 -5.50 -13.64
N VAL A 11 12.67 -5.77 -12.39
CA VAL A 11 13.26 -6.84 -11.59
C VAL A 11 12.18 -7.87 -11.24
N ASP A 12 12.58 -9.12 -11.06
CA ASP A 12 11.71 -10.22 -10.63
C ASP A 12 12.30 -10.86 -9.36
N VAL A 13 11.66 -10.59 -8.21
CA VAL A 13 12.17 -11.01 -6.90
C VAL A 13 11.27 -12.12 -6.33
N PRO A 14 11.83 -13.23 -5.82
CA PRO A 14 11.06 -14.33 -5.25
C PRO A 14 10.52 -13.99 -3.86
N LEU A 15 9.40 -14.67 -3.51
CA LEU A 15 8.78 -14.61 -2.19
C LEU A 15 9.34 -15.73 -1.31
N ILE A 16 9.53 -15.44 -0.02
CA ILE A 16 9.88 -16.43 0.99
C ILE A 16 8.77 -17.50 1.05
N SER A 17 9.19 -18.77 1.04
CA SER A 17 8.26 -19.91 1.08
C SER A 17 7.36 -19.87 2.32
N LEU A 18 6.10 -20.30 2.17
CA LEU A 18 5.15 -20.49 3.29
C LEU A 18 5.66 -21.41 4.39
N ASP A 19 6.56 -22.34 4.06
CA ASP A 19 7.17 -23.26 5.03
C ASP A 19 8.20 -22.56 5.94
N GLU A 20 8.61 -21.36 5.59
CA GLU A 20 9.55 -20.55 6.36
C GLU A 20 8.80 -19.56 7.27
N HIS A 21 9.51 -19.11 8.31
CA HIS A 21 8.96 -18.12 9.26
C HIS A 21 8.57 -16.82 8.55
N LEU A 22 7.34 -16.38 8.75
CA LEU A 22 6.71 -15.23 8.08
C LEU A 22 6.67 -15.33 6.55
N GLY A 23 7.02 -16.46 5.95
CA GLY A 23 6.93 -16.65 4.50
C GLY A 23 5.49 -16.59 3.98
N ILE A 24 5.33 -16.11 2.75
CA ILE A 24 4.02 -15.86 2.13
C ILE A 24 3.88 -16.49 0.73
N GLY A 25 4.96 -17.04 0.17
CA GLY A 25 4.96 -17.64 -1.16
C GLY A 25 4.70 -19.15 -1.15
N PRO A 26 3.90 -19.73 -2.04
CA PRO A 26 3.15 -19.04 -3.10
C PRO A 26 1.97 -18.21 -2.57
N TYR A 27 1.82 -16.98 -3.08
CA TYR A 27 0.72 -16.11 -2.69
C TYR A 27 -0.49 -16.31 -3.60
N VAL A 28 -1.56 -16.85 -3.04
CA VAL A 28 -2.77 -17.24 -3.77
C VAL A 28 -3.86 -16.20 -3.59
N THR A 29 -4.50 -15.82 -4.70
CA THR A 29 -5.69 -14.96 -4.73
C THR A 29 -6.79 -15.63 -5.57
N ASN A 30 -7.98 -15.05 -5.64
CA ASN A 30 -9.02 -15.49 -6.56
C ASN A 30 -8.68 -15.21 -8.05
N HIS A 31 -7.60 -14.49 -8.33
CA HIS A 31 -7.12 -14.20 -9.69
C HIS A 31 -5.96 -15.11 -10.13
N GLY A 32 -5.36 -15.86 -9.21
CA GLY A 32 -4.24 -16.74 -9.49
C GLY A 32 -3.24 -16.83 -8.35
N GLN A 33 -2.08 -17.40 -8.65
CA GLN A 33 -0.98 -17.63 -7.72
C GLN A 33 0.27 -16.94 -8.25
N VAL A 34 1.08 -16.41 -7.35
CA VAL A 34 2.39 -15.85 -7.65
C VAL A 34 3.45 -16.36 -6.67
N ASP A 35 4.62 -16.72 -7.19
CA ASP A 35 5.79 -17.16 -6.43
C ASP A 35 6.89 -16.09 -6.42
N THR A 36 6.87 -15.24 -7.44
CA THR A 36 7.74 -14.07 -7.63
C THR A 36 6.89 -12.86 -7.96
N MET A 37 7.43 -11.67 -7.81
CA MET A 37 6.71 -10.45 -8.19
C MET A 37 7.61 -9.50 -8.97
N GLN A 38 7.14 -9.14 -10.15
CA GLN A 38 7.83 -8.20 -11.02
C GLN A 38 7.58 -6.75 -10.56
N ARG A 39 8.67 -6.00 -10.40
CA ARG A 39 8.65 -4.58 -10.02
C ARG A 39 9.41 -3.75 -11.03
N VAL A 40 8.85 -2.62 -11.42
CA VAL A 40 9.54 -1.63 -12.26
C VAL A 40 10.15 -0.57 -11.36
N LEU A 41 11.47 -0.47 -11.42
CA LEU A 41 12.25 0.55 -10.74
C LEU A 41 12.47 1.70 -11.71
N VAL A 42 12.21 2.92 -11.26
CA VAL A 42 12.34 4.12 -12.10
C VAL A 42 13.40 5.01 -11.50
N LYS A 43 14.38 5.40 -12.33
CA LYS A 43 15.41 6.36 -11.98
C LYS A 43 15.18 7.66 -12.74
N VAL A 44 15.28 8.78 -12.03
CA VAL A 44 15.26 10.12 -12.60
C VAL A 44 16.60 10.79 -12.34
N ASP A 45 17.30 11.18 -13.40
CA ASP A 45 18.59 11.86 -13.32
C ASP A 45 18.45 13.37 -13.56
N THR A 46 19.37 14.17 -12.98
CA THR A 46 19.37 15.63 -13.11
C THR A 46 20.72 16.17 -13.59
N ASP A 47 20.71 17.38 -14.15
CA ASP A 47 21.90 18.13 -14.60
C ASP A 47 22.86 18.54 -13.46
N GLU A 48 22.45 18.39 -12.20
CA GLU A 48 23.30 18.64 -11.03
C GLU A 48 23.85 17.36 -10.39
N GLY A 49 23.64 16.19 -11.03
CA GLY A 49 24.17 14.90 -10.59
C GLY A 49 23.43 14.28 -9.40
N VAL A 50 22.29 14.81 -9.01
CA VAL A 50 21.39 14.19 -8.03
C VAL A 50 20.40 13.31 -8.77
N SER A 51 20.27 12.06 -8.35
CA SER A 51 19.31 11.10 -8.90
C SER A 51 18.31 10.69 -7.84
N GLY A 52 17.06 10.44 -8.27
CA GLY A 52 16.02 9.89 -7.42
C GLY A 52 15.48 8.59 -7.96
N TRP A 53 14.86 7.81 -7.06
CA TRP A 53 14.30 6.52 -7.36
C TRP A 53 12.82 6.43 -7.00
N GLY A 54 12.09 5.63 -7.79
CA GLY A 54 10.73 5.26 -7.52
C GLY A 54 10.49 3.81 -7.93
N GLU A 55 9.39 3.25 -7.52
CA GLU A 55 9.05 1.86 -7.79
C GLU A 55 7.55 1.71 -8.04
N MET A 56 7.17 0.81 -8.95
CA MET A 56 5.80 0.45 -9.19
C MET A 56 5.66 -0.99 -9.67
N ARG A 57 4.44 -1.51 -9.64
CA ARG A 57 4.15 -2.83 -10.23
C ARG A 57 4.19 -2.78 -11.76
N VAL A 58 4.44 -3.92 -12.39
CA VAL A 58 4.28 -4.09 -13.84
C VAL A 58 2.81 -3.98 -14.24
N PHE A 59 2.55 -3.28 -15.34
CA PHE A 59 1.25 -3.23 -16.02
C PHE A 59 1.37 -3.78 -17.44
N LEU A 60 0.52 -4.72 -17.82
CA LEU A 60 0.52 -5.42 -19.09
C LEU A 60 1.74 -6.34 -19.27
N SER A 61 2.91 -5.77 -19.46
CA SER A 61 4.20 -6.47 -19.49
C SER A 61 5.33 -5.54 -19.00
N PRO A 62 6.51 -6.09 -18.64
CA PRO A 62 7.70 -5.30 -18.32
C PRO A 62 8.00 -4.24 -19.38
N GLU A 63 8.17 -4.65 -20.62
CA GLU A 63 8.57 -3.79 -21.75
C GLU A 63 7.51 -2.70 -22.02
N ALA A 64 6.22 -3.02 -21.89
CA ALA A 64 5.16 -2.04 -22.06
C ALA A 64 5.18 -0.99 -20.95
N THR A 65 5.43 -1.39 -19.70
CA THR A 65 5.50 -0.47 -18.57
C THR A 65 6.72 0.43 -18.69
N GLU A 66 7.88 -0.13 -18.99
CA GLU A 66 9.14 0.60 -19.22
C GLU A 66 8.99 1.62 -20.35
N SER A 67 8.49 1.21 -21.53
CA SER A 67 8.29 2.10 -22.67
C SER A 67 7.29 3.23 -22.36
N ILE A 68 6.21 2.98 -21.61
CA ILE A 68 5.29 4.06 -21.19
C ILE A 68 6.03 5.09 -20.32
N ILE A 69 6.91 4.64 -19.44
CA ILE A 69 7.69 5.52 -18.56
C ILE A 69 8.76 6.28 -19.36
N GLU A 70 9.61 5.57 -20.10
CA GLU A 70 10.75 6.13 -20.79
C GLU A 70 10.35 6.94 -22.03
N ASP A 71 9.54 6.37 -22.92
CA ASP A 71 9.17 6.98 -24.20
C ASP A 71 7.91 7.87 -24.09
N GLY A 72 7.07 7.61 -23.09
CA GLY A 72 5.84 8.35 -22.88
C GLY A 72 5.98 9.48 -21.87
N VAL A 73 6.33 9.16 -20.63
CA VAL A 73 6.39 10.13 -19.52
C VAL A 73 7.69 10.94 -19.56
N GLY A 74 8.84 10.29 -19.77
CA GLY A 74 10.18 10.92 -19.78
C GLY A 74 10.23 12.19 -20.65
N PRO A 75 9.90 12.12 -21.95
CA PRO A 75 9.99 13.29 -22.85
C PRO A 75 9.12 14.48 -22.45
N LEU A 76 8.05 14.26 -21.67
CA LEU A 76 7.20 15.34 -21.17
C LEU A 76 7.83 16.13 -20.05
N ILE A 77 8.73 15.52 -19.29
CA ILE A 77 9.30 16.12 -18.07
C ILE A 77 10.78 16.47 -18.20
N GLU A 78 11.48 15.97 -19.22
CA GLU A 78 12.86 16.39 -19.49
C GLU A 78 13.01 17.90 -19.61
N GLY A 79 14.10 18.45 -19.06
CA GLY A 79 14.37 19.89 -19.00
C GLY A 79 13.53 20.65 -17.97
N GLN A 80 12.54 19.99 -17.31
CA GLN A 80 11.75 20.55 -16.25
C GLN A 80 12.43 20.41 -14.89
N SER A 81 11.94 21.12 -13.88
CA SER A 81 12.46 21.01 -12.52
C SER A 81 11.78 19.91 -11.72
N PRO A 82 12.51 19.00 -11.05
CA PRO A 82 11.91 18.01 -10.16
C PRO A 82 11.19 18.63 -8.94
N PHE A 83 11.45 19.89 -8.63
CA PHE A 83 10.75 20.65 -7.58
C PHE A 83 9.31 21.03 -7.97
N GLU A 84 8.97 21.00 -9.26
CA GLU A 84 7.64 21.36 -9.76
C GLU A 84 6.71 20.14 -9.86
N VAL A 85 6.74 19.24 -8.89
CA VAL A 85 6.05 17.94 -8.89
C VAL A 85 4.59 18.04 -9.35
N GLU A 86 3.81 18.96 -8.77
CA GLU A 86 2.41 19.16 -9.13
C GLU A 86 2.22 19.65 -10.57
N ARG A 87 3.13 20.48 -11.08
CA ARG A 87 3.10 20.94 -12.47
C ARG A 87 3.39 19.78 -13.42
N LEU A 88 4.41 18.97 -13.11
CA LEU A 88 4.78 17.78 -13.90
C LEU A 88 3.59 16.79 -13.94
N ARG A 89 2.99 16.49 -12.79
CA ARG A 89 1.82 15.63 -12.70
C ARG A 89 0.65 16.13 -13.57
N ARG A 90 0.36 17.42 -13.53
CA ARG A 90 -0.68 18.02 -14.37
C ARG A 90 -0.35 17.97 -15.85
N GLN A 91 0.90 18.15 -16.22
CA GLN A 91 1.34 18.09 -17.63
C GLN A 91 1.14 16.68 -18.19
N VAL A 92 1.58 15.63 -17.46
CA VAL A 92 1.37 14.24 -17.85
C VAL A 92 -0.12 13.91 -17.92
N PHE A 93 -0.92 14.37 -16.94
CA PHE A 93 -2.36 14.13 -16.92
C PHE A 93 -3.10 14.78 -18.10
N VAL A 94 -2.71 15.98 -18.50
CA VAL A 94 -3.36 16.66 -19.66
C VAL A 94 -3.02 15.97 -20.97
N GLU A 95 -1.80 15.49 -21.11
CA GLU A 95 -1.36 14.77 -22.31
C GLU A 95 -1.97 13.37 -22.38
N TYR A 96 -1.92 12.65 -21.26
CA TYR A 96 -2.39 11.26 -21.17
C TYR A 96 -3.45 11.12 -20.08
N THR A 97 -4.69 11.40 -20.40
CA THR A 97 -5.80 11.22 -19.46
C THR A 97 -5.85 9.80 -18.89
N ASN A 98 -5.92 9.67 -17.55
CA ASN A 98 -5.97 8.42 -16.80
C ASN A 98 -4.67 7.57 -16.79
N VAL A 99 -3.51 8.16 -17.03
CA VAL A 99 -2.21 7.49 -16.84
C VAL A 99 -1.45 7.96 -15.61
N ASP A 100 -2.12 8.56 -14.65
CA ASP A 100 -1.51 9.04 -13.39
C ASP A 100 -0.68 7.94 -12.71
N MET A 101 -1.11 6.69 -12.83
CA MET A 101 -0.42 5.55 -12.23
C MET A 101 1.02 5.37 -12.74
N PHE A 102 1.29 5.67 -14.02
CA PHE A 102 2.65 5.55 -14.57
C PHE A 102 3.55 6.70 -14.16
N PHE A 103 2.96 7.83 -13.80
CA PHE A 103 3.70 8.96 -13.25
C PHE A 103 4.06 8.76 -11.77
N ALA A 104 3.40 7.87 -11.05
CA ALA A 104 3.56 7.71 -9.60
C ALA A 104 5.01 7.37 -9.20
N ALA A 105 5.68 6.46 -9.92
CA ALA A 105 7.07 6.12 -9.64
C ALA A 105 8.02 7.28 -9.99
N VAL A 106 7.78 7.97 -11.10
CA VAL A 106 8.53 9.17 -11.49
C VAL A 106 8.34 10.30 -10.48
N GLU A 107 7.11 10.47 -9.99
CA GLU A 107 6.77 11.45 -8.96
C GLU A 107 7.49 11.18 -7.65
N THR A 108 7.51 9.91 -7.24
CA THR A 108 8.27 9.47 -6.06
C THR A 108 9.77 9.73 -6.23
N ALA A 109 10.33 9.45 -7.41
CA ALA A 109 11.73 9.77 -7.72
C ALA A 109 12.00 11.29 -7.66
N CYS A 110 11.07 12.12 -8.10
CA CYS A 110 11.19 13.57 -7.94
C CYS A 110 11.17 14.00 -6.46
N TRP A 111 10.32 13.42 -5.62
CA TRP A 111 10.34 13.66 -4.18
C TRP A 111 11.66 13.22 -3.53
N ASP A 112 12.23 12.11 -3.98
CA ASP A 112 13.52 11.63 -3.52
C ASP A 112 14.64 12.64 -3.86
N ILE A 113 14.66 13.18 -5.10
CA ILE A 113 15.56 14.25 -5.50
C ILE A 113 15.38 15.50 -4.63
N VAL A 114 14.14 15.92 -4.42
CA VAL A 114 13.83 17.10 -3.59
C VAL A 114 14.35 16.92 -2.17
N GLY A 115 14.08 15.76 -1.56
CA GLY A 115 14.55 15.45 -0.21
C GLY A 115 16.08 15.41 -0.11
N LYS A 116 16.75 14.74 -1.07
CA LYS A 116 18.22 14.69 -1.16
C LYS A 116 18.83 16.09 -1.34
N THR A 117 18.23 16.92 -2.18
CA THR A 117 18.72 18.28 -2.42
C THR A 117 18.58 19.19 -1.21
N LEU A 118 17.51 19.04 -0.44
CA LEU A 118 17.23 19.81 0.75
C LEU A 118 17.85 19.22 2.03
N ASP A 119 18.48 18.06 1.93
CA ASP A 119 19.02 17.29 3.05
C ASP A 119 17.95 17.03 4.12
N ARG A 120 16.78 16.54 3.67
CA ARG A 120 15.61 16.23 4.51
C ARG A 120 14.90 14.95 4.06
N PRO A 121 14.42 14.13 4.99
CA PRO A 121 13.53 13.02 4.64
C PRO A 121 12.18 13.55 4.13
N ILE A 122 11.54 12.76 3.26
CA ILE A 122 10.28 13.18 2.60
C ILE A 122 9.18 13.47 3.63
N TYR A 123 9.05 12.69 4.71
CA TYR A 123 7.99 12.91 5.70
C TYR A 123 8.06 14.31 6.34
N GLU A 124 9.26 14.87 6.57
CA GLU A 124 9.42 16.24 7.07
C GLU A 124 8.90 17.27 6.06
N LEU A 125 9.13 17.05 4.75
CA LEU A 125 8.67 17.94 3.69
C LEU A 125 7.16 17.86 3.48
N LEU A 126 6.52 16.76 3.88
CA LEU A 126 5.06 16.58 3.82
C LEU A 126 4.30 17.23 4.99
N GLY A 127 4.98 17.64 6.04
CA GLY A 127 4.35 18.30 7.19
C GLY A 127 4.89 17.84 8.54
N GLY A 128 5.81 16.88 8.54
CA GLY A 128 6.41 16.30 9.74
C GLY A 128 5.65 15.07 10.23
N TRP A 129 6.06 14.62 11.39
CA TRP A 129 5.61 13.36 11.97
C TRP A 129 4.14 13.38 12.40
N THR A 130 3.33 12.51 11.84
CA THR A 130 1.97 12.19 12.29
C THR A 130 1.87 10.66 12.42
N ALA A 131 2.17 10.09 13.59
CA ALA A 131 2.01 8.65 13.77
C ALA A 131 0.57 8.21 13.53
N PRO A 132 0.32 7.08 12.83
CA PRO A 132 -0.97 6.43 12.89
C PRO A 132 -1.20 6.03 14.35
N THR A 133 -2.03 6.78 15.04
CA THR A 133 -2.32 6.49 16.44
C THR A 133 -3.21 5.28 16.53
N GLN A 134 -2.66 4.13 16.89
CA GLN A 134 -3.44 3.06 17.52
C GLN A 134 -3.95 3.54 18.90
N THR A 135 -4.80 4.55 18.93
CA THR A 135 -5.33 5.03 20.20
C THR A 135 -6.84 5.03 20.20
N THR A 136 -7.37 4.00 20.81
CA THR A 136 -8.58 4.05 21.64
C THR A 136 -8.50 5.09 22.76
N GLN A 137 -7.51 5.97 22.81
CA GLN A 137 -7.39 7.06 23.78
C GLN A 137 -7.63 8.41 23.11
N ARG A 138 -8.91 8.76 22.99
CA ARG A 138 -9.42 10.04 22.46
C ARG A 138 -8.94 11.32 23.18
N HIS A 139 -8.06 11.25 24.17
CA HIS A 139 -7.66 12.39 24.99
C HIS A 139 -6.21 12.29 25.51
N ARG A 140 -5.22 12.16 24.60
CA ARG A 140 -3.89 12.60 24.99
C ARG A 140 -3.57 13.89 24.26
N ASN A 141 -3.18 14.89 25.04
CA ASN A 141 -2.69 16.16 24.53
C ASN A 141 -1.54 15.89 23.54
N VAL A 142 -1.73 16.33 22.32
CA VAL A 142 -0.83 16.15 21.18
C VAL A 142 0.52 16.88 21.34
N ILE A 143 0.85 17.34 22.53
CA ILE A 143 2.08 18.06 22.85
C ILE A 143 2.73 17.41 24.07
N GLU A 144 3.07 16.13 24.01
CA GLU A 144 4.21 15.65 24.76
C GLU A 144 5.39 15.62 23.78
N GLU A 145 6.47 16.31 24.13
CA GLU A 145 7.76 16.26 23.45
C GLU A 145 8.17 14.78 23.28
N THR A 146 7.74 14.17 22.18
CA THR A 146 8.32 12.91 21.74
C THR A 146 9.72 13.26 21.28
N SER A 147 10.72 12.62 21.90
CA SER A 147 12.06 12.56 21.35
C SER A 147 11.97 12.33 19.85
N ARG A 148 12.86 12.97 19.07
CA ARG A 148 12.96 12.82 17.60
C ARG A 148 13.43 11.42 17.17
N ASP A 149 13.10 10.38 17.94
CA ASP A 149 13.35 9.01 17.54
C ASP A 149 12.32 8.68 16.45
N VAL A 150 12.81 8.34 15.27
CA VAL A 150 12.00 7.92 14.13
C VAL A 150 11.08 6.81 14.61
N ALA A 151 9.78 7.01 14.53
CA ALA A 151 8.87 6.04 15.08
C ALA A 151 8.63 4.88 14.12
N ASP A 152 8.38 3.73 14.71
CA ASP A 152 8.00 2.52 14.01
C ASP A 152 6.53 2.59 13.60
N ILE A 153 6.25 2.28 12.35
CA ILE A 153 4.90 2.23 11.79
C ILE A 153 4.40 0.78 11.91
N PRO A 154 3.34 0.53 12.71
CA PRO A 154 2.72 -0.79 12.71
C PRO A 154 2.15 -1.08 11.32
N ILE A 155 2.40 -2.30 10.84
CA ILE A 155 1.94 -2.78 9.53
C ILE A 155 0.99 -3.97 9.69
N ALA A 156 0.10 -4.18 8.71
CA ALA A 156 -0.74 -5.36 8.68
C ALA A 156 0.00 -6.52 8.01
N PHE A 157 -0.07 -7.71 8.63
CA PHE A 157 0.41 -8.95 8.03
C PHE A 157 -0.53 -9.39 6.92
N CYS A 158 -0.03 -9.64 5.71
CA CYS A 158 -0.83 -9.99 4.53
C CYS A 158 -0.61 -11.45 4.12
N LEU A 159 -1.69 -12.22 4.03
CA LEU A 159 -1.71 -13.61 3.59
C LEU A 159 -2.54 -13.80 2.32
N GLY A 160 -2.10 -14.71 1.47
CA GLY A 160 -2.90 -15.28 0.39
C GLY A 160 -4.06 -16.15 0.91
N ILE A 161 -4.75 -16.81 -0.04
CA ILE A 161 -5.76 -17.82 0.27
C ILE A 161 -5.02 -19.10 0.67
N LEU A 162 -5.19 -19.53 1.91
CA LEU A 162 -4.64 -20.76 2.48
C LEU A 162 -5.79 -21.64 3.00
N SER A 163 -5.50 -22.89 3.32
CA SER A 163 -6.44 -23.71 4.08
C SER A 163 -6.67 -23.13 5.48
N PRO A 164 -7.78 -23.45 6.16
CA PRO A 164 -8.02 -23.00 7.53
C PRO A 164 -6.89 -23.38 8.51
N GLU A 165 -6.27 -24.55 8.35
CA GLU A 165 -5.19 -25.02 9.24
C GLU A 165 -3.87 -24.28 8.99
N GLU A 166 -3.49 -24.05 7.74
CA GLU A 166 -2.32 -23.23 7.40
C GLU A 166 -2.50 -21.79 7.88
N SER A 167 -3.71 -21.23 7.66
CA SER A 167 -4.04 -19.88 8.13
C SER A 167 -3.98 -19.77 9.65
N ARG A 168 -4.42 -20.79 10.39
CA ARG A 168 -4.29 -20.91 11.85
C ARG A 168 -2.82 -20.80 12.28
N THR A 169 -1.95 -21.51 11.60
CA THR A 169 -0.50 -21.51 11.89
C THR A 169 0.10 -20.15 11.62
N LYS A 170 -0.17 -19.57 10.45
CA LYS A 170 0.36 -18.24 10.06
C LYS A 170 -0.18 -17.10 10.93
N ALA A 171 -1.42 -17.19 11.40
CA ALA A 171 -1.96 -16.21 12.34
C ALA A 171 -1.23 -16.21 13.69
N LYS A 172 -0.84 -17.39 14.20
CA LYS A 172 -0.01 -17.50 15.40
C LYS A 172 1.38 -16.91 15.20
N GLU A 173 2.03 -17.27 14.07
CA GLU A 173 3.34 -16.69 13.71
C GLU A 173 3.28 -15.14 13.66
N ALA A 174 2.25 -14.60 13.03
CA ALA A 174 2.06 -13.15 12.95
C ALA A 174 1.87 -12.51 14.34
N LEU A 175 1.05 -13.13 15.20
CA LEU A 175 0.85 -12.65 16.57
C LEU A 175 2.14 -12.70 17.40
N GLU A 176 2.88 -13.80 17.32
CA GLU A 176 4.17 -13.99 18.00
C GLU A 176 5.24 -13.01 17.50
N ALA A 177 5.17 -12.59 16.24
CA ALA A 177 6.04 -11.56 15.63
C ALA A 177 5.58 -10.12 15.92
N GLY A 178 4.55 -9.92 16.77
CA GLY A 178 4.08 -8.62 17.22
C GLY A 178 3.06 -7.93 16.30
N PHE A 179 2.61 -8.56 15.22
CA PHE A 179 1.55 -7.99 14.40
C PHE A 179 0.22 -7.95 15.17
N THR A 180 -0.53 -6.87 14.97
CA THR A 180 -1.86 -6.67 15.59
C THR A 180 -3.00 -6.76 14.59
N VAL A 181 -2.69 -6.69 13.29
CA VAL A 181 -3.64 -6.77 12.19
C VAL A 181 -3.17 -7.80 11.18
N LEU A 182 -4.09 -8.66 10.72
CA LEU A 182 -3.85 -9.62 9.67
C LEU A 182 -4.88 -9.46 8.56
N LYS A 183 -4.40 -9.27 7.34
CA LYS A 183 -5.19 -9.26 6.11
C LYS A 183 -5.07 -10.61 5.41
N THR A 184 -6.18 -11.24 5.03
CA THR A 184 -6.17 -12.45 4.19
C THR A 184 -6.99 -12.23 2.92
N LYS A 185 -6.54 -12.86 1.85
CA LYS A 185 -7.31 -12.92 0.60
C LYS A 185 -8.46 -13.91 0.71
N GLY A 186 -9.48 -13.70 -0.13
CA GLY A 186 -10.66 -14.54 -0.24
C GLY A 186 -11.29 -14.46 -1.62
N GLY A 187 -12.56 -14.84 -1.75
CA GLY A 187 -13.34 -14.68 -2.98
C GLY A 187 -13.40 -15.90 -3.89
N SER A 188 -12.59 -16.93 -3.65
CA SER A 188 -12.65 -18.20 -4.40
C SER A 188 -13.79 -19.09 -3.92
N ASP A 189 -13.88 -19.32 -2.62
CA ASP A 189 -14.97 -20.04 -1.96
C ASP A 189 -15.36 -19.31 -0.67
N TRP A 190 -16.55 -18.74 -0.63
CA TRP A 190 -17.00 -17.93 0.50
C TRP A 190 -17.19 -18.74 1.79
N GLN A 191 -17.42 -20.06 1.72
CA GLN A 191 -17.54 -20.91 2.90
C GLN A 191 -16.16 -21.20 3.50
N GLU A 192 -15.15 -21.42 2.65
CA GLU A 192 -13.75 -21.54 3.07
C GLU A 192 -13.23 -20.21 3.64
N ASP A 193 -13.66 -19.07 3.08
CA ASP A 193 -13.30 -17.75 3.61
C ASP A 193 -13.76 -17.60 5.07
N ILE A 194 -14.99 -18.03 5.40
CA ILE A 194 -15.53 -18.03 6.78
C ILE A 194 -14.73 -18.99 7.67
N ALA A 195 -14.49 -20.22 7.19
CA ALA A 195 -13.77 -21.22 7.96
C ALA A 195 -12.35 -20.76 8.32
N ARG A 196 -11.68 -20.10 7.37
CA ARG A 196 -10.33 -19.54 7.53
C ARG A 196 -10.29 -18.44 8.58
N ILE A 197 -11.17 -17.45 8.51
CA ILE A 197 -11.25 -16.37 9.50
C ILE A 197 -11.54 -16.93 10.90
N LYS A 198 -12.50 -17.85 11.03
CA LYS A 198 -12.83 -18.48 12.32
C LYS A 198 -11.62 -19.23 12.90
N ALA A 199 -10.91 -19.98 12.06
CA ALA A 199 -9.72 -20.73 12.47
C ALA A 199 -8.59 -19.80 12.98
N MET A 200 -8.35 -18.68 12.30
CA MET A 200 -7.37 -17.69 12.72
C MET A 200 -7.78 -17.00 14.03
N HIS A 201 -9.05 -16.59 14.14
CA HIS A 201 -9.59 -15.95 15.34
C HIS A 201 -9.47 -16.84 16.57
N GLU A 202 -9.86 -18.11 16.45
CA GLU A 202 -9.70 -19.10 17.53
C GLU A 202 -8.22 -19.32 17.90
N ALA A 203 -7.33 -19.34 16.91
CA ALA A 203 -5.91 -19.60 17.12
C ALA A 203 -5.18 -18.50 17.87
N THR A 204 -5.71 -17.29 17.80
CA THR A 204 -5.13 -16.07 18.41
C THR A 204 -5.97 -15.53 19.57
N ASP A 205 -6.92 -16.32 20.07
CA ASP A 205 -7.84 -15.91 21.14
C ASP A 205 -8.49 -14.53 20.92
N GLY A 206 -8.67 -14.15 19.63
CA GLY A 206 -9.23 -12.88 19.20
C GLY A 206 -8.31 -11.66 19.40
N GLU A 207 -7.01 -11.86 19.65
CA GLU A 207 -6.07 -10.76 19.83
C GLU A 207 -5.74 -10.04 18.53
N LEU A 208 -5.79 -10.74 17.36
CA LEU A 208 -5.61 -10.12 16.05
C LEU A 208 -6.91 -9.50 15.52
N GLN A 209 -6.78 -8.33 14.91
CA GLN A 209 -7.81 -7.75 14.04
C GLN A 209 -7.66 -8.30 12.62
N PHE A 210 -8.78 -8.69 12.00
CA PHE A 210 -8.75 -9.27 10.66
C PHE A 210 -9.29 -8.33 9.60
N ARG A 211 -8.68 -8.36 8.41
CA ARG A 211 -9.16 -7.79 7.15
C ARG A 211 -9.40 -8.93 6.18
N LEU A 212 -10.50 -8.91 5.46
CA LEU A 212 -10.82 -9.94 4.47
C LEU A 212 -11.03 -9.29 3.10
N ASP A 213 -10.19 -9.66 2.15
CA ASP A 213 -10.13 -9.06 0.82
C ASP A 213 -10.42 -10.10 -0.27
N PRO A 214 -11.67 -10.19 -0.73
CA PRO A 214 -12.05 -11.08 -1.82
C PRO A 214 -11.72 -10.54 -3.21
N ASN A 215 -11.09 -9.37 -3.34
CA ASN A 215 -10.79 -8.73 -4.61
C ASN A 215 -11.99 -8.80 -5.58
N GLN A 216 -13.15 -8.25 -5.18
CA GLN A 216 -14.40 -8.22 -5.96
C GLN A 216 -15.06 -9.60 -6.17
N GLY A 217 -14.59 -10.66 -5.51
CA GLY A 217 -14.96 -12.06 -5.79
C GLY A 217 -16.35 -12.46 -5.29
N TRP A 218 -17.05 -11.63 -4.48
CA TRP A 218 -18.33 -11.99 -3.94
C TRP A 218 -19.51 -11.30 -4.62
N THR A 219 -20.67 -11.97 -4.57
CA THR A 219 -21.96 -11.32 -4.76
C THR A 219 -22.39 -10.60 -3.48
N GLN A 220 -23.35 -9.66 -3.58
CA GLN A 220 -23.90 -8.99 -2.39
C GLN A 220 -24.49 -9.99 -1.37
N ASP A 221 -25.15 -11.07 -1.83
CA ASP A 221 -25.75 -12.05 -0.94
C ASP A 221 -24.70 -12.92 -0.24
N GLN A 222 -23.59 -13.25 -0.92
CA GLN A 222 -22.45 -13.92 -0.29
C GLN A 222 -21.82 -13.04 0.79
N ALA A 223 -21.52 -11.77 0.48
CA ALA A 223 -20.97 -10.83 1.45
C ALA A 223 -21.84 -10.70 2.71
N VAL A 224 -23.18 -10.63 2.54
CA VAL A 224 -24.12 -10.58 3.68
C VAL A 224 -24.10 -11.88 4.49
N ARG A 225 -24.03 -13.05 3.85
CA ARG A 225 -23.97 -14.34 4.55
C ARG A 225 -22.65 -14.46 5.34
N ILE A 226 -21.53 -14.08 4.73
CA ILE A 226 -20.23 -14.07 5.38
C ILE A 226 -20.26 -13.17 6.62
N GLY A 227 -20.77 -11.94 6.48
CA GLY A 227 -20.88 -11.01 7.60
C GLY A 227 -21.71 -11.58 8.76
N ALA A 228 -22.88 -12.16 8.47
CA ALA A 228 -23.74 -12.76 9.47
C ALA A 228 -23.08 -13.97 10.16
N GLU A 229 -22.48 -14.87 9.41
CA GLU A 229 -21.81 -16.07 9.94
C GLU A 229 -20.57 -15.73 10.82
N LEU A 230 -19.86 -14.65 10.49
CA LEU A 230 -18.74 -14.15 11.31
C LEU A 230 -19.29 -13.50 12.59
N GLU A 231 -20.34 -12.69 12.50
CA GLU A 231 -21.00 -12.08 13.67
C GLU A 231 -21.55 -13.12 14.64
N ASP A 232 -22.21 -14.17 14.13
CA ASP A 232 -22.73 -15.28 14.94
C ASP A 232 -21.60 -16.04 15.66
N ALA A 233 -20.39 -16.02 15.09
CA ALA A 233 -19.19 -16.55 15.73
C ALA A 233 -18.47 -15.56 16.67
N GLY A 234 -18.99 -14.34 16.83
CA GLY A 234 -18.37 -13.29 17.63
C GLY A 234 -17.18 -12.62 16.97
N VAL A 235 -16.99 -12.79 15.64
CA VAL A 235 -15.85 -12.23 14.90
C VAL A 235 -16.27 -10.95 14.19
N TYR A 236 -15.60 -9.85 14.53
CA TYR A 236 -15.79 -8.55 13.88
C TYR A 236 -14.51 -8.17 13.14
N LEU A 237 -14.63 -8.05 11.81
CA LEU A 237 -13.52 -7.62 10.97
C LEU A 237 -13.22 -6.14 11.18
N GLN A 238 -11.98 -5.75 10.99
CA GLN A 238 -11.64 -4.34 10.86
C GLN A 238 -12.33 -3.75 9.63
N TYR A 239 -12.37 -4.50 8.51
CA TYR A 239 -13.21 -4.25 7.35
C TYR A 239 -13.22 -5.44 6.36
N MET A 240 -14.24 -5.45 5.48
CA MET A 240 -14.28 -6.21 4.23
C MET A 240 -13.78 -5.29 3.10
N GLU A 241 -12.64 -5.64 2.49
CA GLU A 241 -12.05 -4.85 1.40
C GLU A 241 -12.66 -5.23 0.06
N GLN A 242 -13.09 -4.25 -0.72
CA GLN A 242 -13.69 -4.40 -2.05
C GLN A 242 -14.48 -5.70 -2.24
N PRO A 243 -15.54 -5.94 -1.43
CA PRO A 243 -16.20 -7.25 -1.39
C PRO A 243 -16.90 -7.61 -2.70
N ILE A 244 -17.37 -6.61 -3.44
CA ILE A 244 -18.09 -6.78 -4.70
C ILE A 244 -17.44 -5.95 -5.80
N ARG A 245 -17.85 -6.23 -7.04
CA ARG A 245 -17.37 -5.59 -8.26
C ARG A 245 -17.32 -4.06 -8.14
N THR A 246 -16.25 -3.48 -8.69
CA THR A 246 -16.05 -2.03 -8.87
C THR A 246 -17.17 -1.36 -9.69
N ASP A 247 -17.20 -0.02 -9.66
CA ASP A 247 -18.21 0.82 -10.32
C ASP A 247 -19.65 0.52 -9.89
N SER A 248 -19.80 -0.03 -8.70
CA SER A 248 -21.07 -0.44 -8.13
C SER A 248 -21.43 0.34 -6.86
N HIS A 249 -21.15 1.64 -6.80
CA HIS A 249 -21.28 2.48 -5.60
C HIS A 249 -22.65 2.33 -4.91
N ARG A 250 -23.76 2.31 -5.69
CA ARG A 250 -25.10 2.09 -5.13
C ARG A 250 -25.27 0.69 -4.53
N SER A 251 -24.59 -0.30 -5.10
CA SER A 251 -24.61 -1.67 -4.58
C SER A 251 -23.78 -1.80 -3.32
N LEU A 252 -22.63 -1.16 -3.27
CA LEU A 252 -21.82 -1.04 -2.05
C LEU A 252 -22.58 -0.33 -0.94
N ALA A 253 -23.26 0.79 -1.24
CA ALA A 253 -24.08 1.51 -0.27
C ALA A 253 -25.21 0.66 0.30
N ARG A 254 -25.88 -0.14 -0.57
CA ARG A 254 -26.92 -1.10 -0.12
C ARG A 254 -26.32 -2.24 0.71
N LEU A 255 -25.17 -2.74 0.33
CA LEU A 255 -24.46 -3.78 1.05
C LEU A 255 -24.08 -3.29 2.45
N ARG A 256 -23.51 -2.09 2.56
CA ARG A 256 -23.16 -1.44 3.82
C ARG A 256 -24.35 -1.32 4.79
N GLN A 257 -25.55 -1.03 4.27
CA GLN A 257 -26.77 -0.96 5.09
C GLN A 257 -27.26 -2.33 5.62
N ARG A 258 -26.83 -3.42 5.00
CA ARG A 258 -27.22 -4.80 5.35
C ARG A 258 -26.20 -5.50 6.24
N LEU A 259 -25.01 -4.95 6.35
CA LEU A 259 -23.88 -5.49 7.12
C LEU A 259 -23.64 -4.70 8.40
N ARG A 260 -23.16 -5.39 9.42
CA ARG A 260 -22.52 -4.75 10.58
C ARG A 260 -21.00 -4.73 10.45
N GLN A 261 -20.44 -5.59 9.57
CA GLN A 261 -19.03 -5.58 9.22
C GLN A 261 -18.72 -4.31 8.39
N PRO A 262 -17.69 -3.54 8.72
CA PRO A 262 -17.31 -2.36 7.94
C PRO A 262 -16.90 -2.72 6.51
N ILE A 263 -17.19 -1.85 5.55
CA ILE A 263 -16.80 -1.98 4.14
C ILE A 263 -15.72 -0.98 3.80
N ALA A 264 -14.68 -1.45 3.12
CA ALA A 264 -13.58 -0.63 2.64
C ALA A 264 -13.38 -0.79 1.12
N PRO A 265 -13.84 0.15 0.27
CA PRO A 265 -13.42 0.21 -1.13
C PRO A 265 -11.90 0.32 -1.25
N ASN A 266 -11.32 -0.44 -2.19
CA ASN A 266 -9.92 -0.36 -2.60
C ASN A 266 -9.82 -0.07 -4.09
N GLU A 267 -10.15 -1.02 -4.99
CA GLU A 267 -10.07 -0.81 -6.43
C GLU A 267 -10.99 0.33 -6.92
N ASP A 268 -12.09 0.58 -6.23
CA ASP A 268 -12.93 1.76 -6.53
C ASP A 268 -12.23 3.09 -6.20
N THR A 269 -11.24 3.11 -5.29
CA THR A 269 -10.44 4.30 -4.99
C THR A 269 -9.36 4.59 -6.03
N TYR A 270 -9.04 3.61 -6.90
CA TYR A 270 -8.04 3.77 -7.95
C TYR A 270 -8.49 4.69 -9.09
N ILE A 271 -9.79 4.88 -9.20
CA ILE A 271 -10.36 5.77 -10.22
C ILE A 271 -10.38 7.18 -9.63
N LYS A 272 -9.70 8.09 -10.32
CA LYS A 272 -9.67 9.50 -9.93
C LYS A 272 -11.09 10.05 -9.75
N HIS A 273 -11.31 10.79 -8.70
CA HIS A 273 -12.61 11.37 -8.29
C HIS A 273 -13.64 10.40 -7.69
N ASN A 274 -13.38 9.09 -7.66
CA ASN A 274 -14.32 8.16 -7.05
C ASN A 274 -14.44 8.32 -5.54
N ILE A 275 -13.40 8.78 -4.85
CA ILE A 275 -13.45 8.98 -3.38
C ILE A 275 -14.63 9.87 -2.98
N GLN A 276 -14.81 11.00 -3.67
CA GLN A 276 -15.94 11.88 -3.42
C GLN A 276 -17.27 11.17 -3.71
N SER A 277 -17.37 10.46 -4.83
CA SER A 277 -18.59 9.72 -5.20
C SER A 277 -18.91 8.58 -4.23
N LEU A 278 -17.90 7.87 -3.73
CA LEU A 278 -18.03 6.84 -2.70
C LEU A 278 -18.54 7.42 -1.38
N PHE A 279 -18.01 8.56 -0.98
CA PHE A 279 -18.47 9.29 0.20
C PHE A 279 -19.91 9.77 0.05
N GLU A 280 -20.23 10.49 -1.02
CA GLU A 280 -21.58 11.02 -1.28
C GLU A 280 -22.65 9.93 -1.38
N SER A 281 -22.31 8.77 -1.92
CA SER A 281 -23.22 7.62 -2.01
C SER A 281 -23.35 6.81 -0.70
N GLY A 282 -22.52 7.11 0.31
CA GLY A 282 -22.48 6.34 1.56
C GLY A 282 -21.98 4.91 1.38
N SER A 283 -21.01 4.69 0.49
CA SER A 283 -20.54 3.37 0.06
C SER A 283 -19.35 2.83 0.86
N MET A 284 -18.83 3.57 1.84
CA MET A 284 -17.66 3.18 2.61
C MET A 284 -17.77 3.50 4.09
N ASP A 285 -17.13 2.67 4.92
CA ASP A 285 -16.84 2.91 6.34
C ASP A 285 -15.37 3.24 6.54
N VAL A 286 -14.51 2.66 5.70
CA VAL A 286 -13.05 2.84 5.63
C VAL A 286 -12.68 3.01 4.17
N ALA A 287 -11.56 3.66 3.85
CA ALA A 287 -10.98 3.69 2.52
C ALA A 287 -9.60 3.03 2.52
N VAL A 288 -9.33 2.19 1.52
CA VAL A 288 -8.00 1.63 1.26
C VAL A 288 -7.47 2.31 0.01
N ILE A 289 -6.53 3.24 0.20
CA ILE A 289 -5.94 4.07 -0.87
C ILE A 289 -4.54 3.58 -1.24
N ASP A 290 -4.08 3.90 -2.43
CA ASP A 290 -2.80 3.41 -2.96
C ASP A 290 -2.04 4.51 -3.69
N LEU A 291 -0.74 4.60 -3.42
CA LEU A 291 0.18 5.59 -3.98
C LEU A 291 0.23 5.55 -5.51
N THR A 292 0.26 4.35 -6.11
CA THR A 292 0.36 4.19 -7.56
C THR A 292 -0.87 4.73 -8.30
N PRO A 293 -2.10 4.26 -8.03
CA PRO A 293 -3.29 4.82 -8.71
C PRO A 293 -3.58 6.28 -8.33
N ALA A 294 -3.13 6.75 -7.18
CA ALA A 294 -3.24 8.16 -6.83
C ALA A 294 -2.33 9.08 -7.66
N GLY A 295 -1.33 8.51 -8.37
CA GLY A 295 -0.35 9.28 -9.15
C GLY A 295 0.79 9.82 -8.30
N GLY A 296 1.21 9.08 -7.26
CA GLY A 296 2.31 9.41 -6.37
C GLY A 296 1.89 10.00 -5.03
N ILE A 297 2.87 10.45 -4.27
CA ILE A 297 2.72 11.01 -2.91
C ILE A 297 1.78 12.22 -2.89
N SER A 298 1.92 13.12 -3.87
CA SER A 298 1.06 14.32 -3.96
C SER A 298 -0.40 13.97 -4.22
N GLY A 299 -0.67 12.98 -5.08
CA GLY A 299 -2.01 12.50 -5.33
C GLY A 299 -2.61 11.80 -4.12
N LEU A 300 -1.82 10.97 -3.44
CA LEU A 300 -2.21 10.31 -2.20
C LEU A 300 -2.58 11.32 -1.11
N ARG A 301 -1.79 12.41 -0.95
CA ARG A 301 -2.08 13.50 -0.03
C ARG A 301 -3.42 14.20 -0.33
N GLN A 302 -3.76 14.36 -1.62
CA GLN A 302 -5.05 14.93 -2.01
C GLN A 302 -6.22 14.01 -1.63
N GLN A 303 -6.08 12.70 -1.84
CA GLN A 303 -7.10 11.72 -1.44
C GLN A 303 -7.25 11.67 0.08
N ALA A 304 -6.14 11.63 0.80
CA ALA A 304 -6.11 11.63 2.26
C ALA A 304 -6.81 12.86 2.86
N ALA A 305 -6.56 14.06 2.30
CA ALA A 305 -7.21 15.28 2.78
C ALA A 305 -8.74 15.25 2.64
N VAL A 306 -9.26 14.67 1.54
CA VAL A 306 -10.72 14.52 1.36
C VAL A 306 -11.31 13.53 2.37
N LEU A 307 -10.62 12.44 2.66
CA LEU A 307 -11.06 11.42 3.61
C LEU A 307 -11.00 11.93 5.05
N ASP A 308 -9.93 12.64 5.41
CA ASP A 308 -9.75 13.25 6.73
C ASP A 308 -10.84 14.29 7.02
N ASP A 309 -11.08 15.23 6.10
CA ASP A 309 -12.17 16.22 6.19
C ASP A 309 -13.55 15.57 6.31
N ALA A 310 -13.76 14.42 5.65
CA ALA A 310 -14.99 13.65 5.73
C ALA A 310 -15.11 12.80 7.01
N GLY A 311 -14.04 12.69 7.81
CA GLY A 311 -13.98 11.83 9.00
C GLY A 311 -14.02 10.33 8.67
N ILE A 312 -13.57 9.93 7.48
CA ILE A 312 -13.50 8.54 7.04
C ILE A 312 -12.12 7.98 7.40
N PRO A 313 -12.03 6.92 8.22
CA PRO A 313 -10.77 6.23 8.47
C PRO A 313 -10.18 5.67 7.16
N PHE A 314 -8.86 5.70 7.03
CA PHE A 314 -8.22 5.14 5.85
C PHE A 314 -6.84 4.56 6.14
N THR A 315 -6.38 3.72 5.23
CA THR A 315 -5.08 3.08 5.26
C THR A 315 -4.48 2.99 3.86
N HIS A 316 -3.21 2.59 3.78
CA HIS A 316 -2.52 2.37 2.52
C HIS A 316 -2.55 0.88 2.13
N HIS A 317 -2.83 0.61 0.85
CA HIS A 317 -2.78 -0.71 0.22
C HIS A 317 -1.34 -1.15 -0.04
N CYS A 318 -1.07 -2.46 0.00
CA CYS A 318 0.18 -3.07 -0.46
C CYS A 318 0.00 -3.72 -1.84
N ALA A 319 0.97 -3.50 -2.71
CA ALA A 319 1.04 -4.11 -4.03
C ALA A 319 2.30 -4.97 -4.21
N PHE A 320 2.75 -5.65 -3.16
CA PHE A 320 4.03 -6.40 -3.12
C PHE A 320 5.23 -5.47 -3.35
N ASP A 321 5.44 -4.56 -2.42
CA ASP A 321 6.38 -3.47 -2.55
C ASP A 321 7.78 -3.86 -2.04
N LEU A 322 8.82 -3.60 -2.84
CA LEU A 322 10.21 -3.66 -2.40
C LEU A 322 10.59 -2.42 -1.58
N GLY A 323 11.83 -2.30 -1.18
CA GLY A 323 12.31 -1.27 -0.27
C GLY A 323 12.10 0.16 -0.72
N ILE A 324 12.20 0.45 -2.03
CA ILE A 324 12.03 1.82 -2.56
C ILE A 324 10.58 2.29 -2.34
N ARG A 325 9.59 1.48 -2.74
CA ARG A 325 8.20 1.86 -2.58
C ARG A 325 7.72 1.74 -1.13
N SER A 326 8.21 0.74 -0.39
CA SER A 326 7.95 0.63 1.04
C SER A 326 8.42 1.87 1.80
N ALA A 327 9.62 2.39 1.52
CA ALA A 327 10.10 3.66 2.08
C ALA A 327 9.16 4.83 1.71
N ALA A 328 8.74 4.94 0.44
CA ALA A 328 7.82 5.98 0.01
C ALA A 328 6.46 5.91 0.75
N ILE A 329 5.92 4.71 0.96
CA ILE A 329 4.69 4.48 1.73
C ILE A 329 4.88 4.91 3.19
N LEU A 330 5.99 4.50 3.81
CA LEU A 330 6.30 4.88 5.20
C LEU A 330 6.41 6.40 5.36
N HIS A 331 7.11 7.09 4.46
CA HIS A 331 7.16 8.55 4.44
C HIS A 331 5.78 9.19 4.26
N ALA A 332 4.96 8.66 3.35
CA ALA A 332 3.62 9.18 3.11
C ALA A 332 2.71 9.00 4.33
N VAL A 333 2.69 7.80 4.91
CA VAL A 333 1.89 7.48 6.11
C VAL A 333 2.33 8.32 7.31
N SER A 334 3.62 8.61 7.43
CA SER A 334 4.17 9.41 8.53
C SER A 334 4.00 10.92 8.34
N GLY A 335 4.05 11.40 7.08
CA GLY A 335 4.04 12.82 6.78
C GLY A 335 2.67 13.38 6.40
N ILE A 336 1.71 12.52 6.04
CA ILE A 336 0.35 12.95 5.63
C ILE A 336 -0.62 12.68 6.79
N PRO A 337 -1.32 13.70 7.30
CA PRO A 337 -2.31 13.52 8.36
C PRO A 337 -3.48 12.60 7.97
N GLY A 338 -4.09 11.94 8.95
CA GLY A 338 -5.34 11.21 8.80
C GLY A 338 -5.19 9.70 8.64
N PHE A 339 -4.01 9.15 8.29
CA PHE A 339 -3.80 7.70 8.32
C PHE A 339 -4.03 7.18 9.75
N SER A 340 -5.07 6.37 9.94
CA SER A 340 -5.54 5.93 11.24
C SER A 340 -5.47 4.42 11.46
N LEU A 341 -5.16 3.67 10.41
CA LEU A 341 -5.04 2.22 10.43
C LEU A 341 -3.66 1.82 9.89
N PRO A 342 -3.06 0.72 10.40
CA PRO A 342 -1.80 0.20 9.88
C PRO A 342 -1.84 0.00 8.37
N PRO A 343 -0.85 0.45 7.58
CA PRO A 343 -0.79 0.12 6.16
C PRO A 343 -0.60 -1.39 5.96
N ASP A 344 -1.15 -1.93 4.87
CA ASP A 344 -0.84 -3.29 4.45
C ASP A 344 0.64 -3.37 4.03
N SER A 345 1.31 -4.49 4.32
CA SER A 345 2.67 -4.74 3.86
C SER A 345 2.93 -6.22 3.65
N THR A 346 3.74 -6.54 2.66
CA THR A 346 4.33 -7.86 2.42
C THR A 346 5.85 -7.81 2.49
N TYR A 347 6.41 -6.72 3.01
CA TYR A 347 7.86 -6.48 2.97
C TYR A 347 8.68 -7.58 3.65
N TYR A 348 8.17 -8.16 4.72
CA TYR A 348 8.78 -9.30 5.43
C TYR A 348 8.82 -10.62 4.60
N GLY A 349 8.08 -10.71 3.52
CA GLY A 349 7.91 -11.90 2.70
C GLY A 349 8.80 -11.97 1.46
N TRP A 350 9.84 -11.12 1.32
CA TRP A 350 10.77 -11.11 0.22
C TRP A 350 12.06 -11.86 0.55
N GLU A 351 12.57 -12.70 -0.38
CA GLU A 351 13.88 -13.35 -0.24
C GLU A 351 15.04 -12.35 -0.37
N ALA A 352 14.83 -11.26 -1.09
CA ALA A 352 15.84 -10.23 -1.34
C ALA A 352 15.19 -8.86 -1.57
N ASP A 353 16.01 -7.81 -1.58
CA ASP A 353 15.62 -6.44 -1.89
C ASP A 353 16.64 -5.79 -2.84
N VAL A 354 16.26 -4.64 -3.39
CA VAL A 354 17.07 -3.82 -4.31
C VAL A 354 17.70 -2.61 -3.61
N ILE A 355 17.71 -2.58 -2.29
CA ILE A 355 18.37 -1.56 -1.47
C ILE A 355 19.51 -2.17 -0.65
N GLU A 356 20.59 -1.39 -0.39
CA GLU A 356 21.79 -1.88 0.33
C GLU A 356 21.49 -2.35 1.75
N ASN A 357 20.59 -1.65 2.45
CA ASN A 357 20.20 -1.96 3.81
C ASN A 357 18.68 -2.17 3.84
N PRO A 358 18.21 -3.42 3.73
CA PRO A 358 16.79 -3.74 3.80
C PRO A 358 16.13 -3.17 5.06
N LEU A 359 14.87 -2.76 4.93
CA LEU A 359 14.09 -2.25 6.07
C LEU A 359 13.87 -3.39 7.07
N GLU A 360 14.09 -3.11 8.33
CA GLU A 360 13.90 -4.12 9.38
C GLU A 360 12.42 -4.14 9.84
N VAL A 361 11.85 -5.35 9.85
CA VAL A 361 10.52 -5.59 10.45
C VAL A 361 10.73 -6.09 11.87
N SER A 362 10.25 -5.36 12.84
CA SER A 362 10.36 -5.70 14.26
C SER A 362 9.04 -5.41 14.99
N ASP A 363 8.59 -6.34 15.81
CA ASP A 363 7.34 -6.23 16.59
C ASP A 363 6.12 -5.79 15.73
N GLY A 364 6.00 -6.36 14.52
CA GLY A 364 4.93 -6.02 13.58
C GLY A 364 4.99 -4.60 13.01
N CYS A 365 6.14 -3.94 13.10
CA CYS A 365 6.37 -2.57 12.65
C CYS A 365 7.50 -2.48 11.62
N LEU A 366 7.48 -1.41 10.82
CA LEU A 366 8.57 -0.95 9.96
C LEU A 366 9.03 0.44 10.39
N SER A 367 10.34 0.63 10.53
CA SER A 367 10.91 1.95 10.83
C SER A 367 10.91 2.84 9.59
N VAL A 368 10.51 4.11 9.75
CA VAL A 368 10.60 5.11 8.68
C VAL A 368 12.07 5.47 8.46
N PRO A 369 12.60 5.38 7.23
CA PRO A 369 13.98 5.82 6.97
C PRO A 369 14.16 7.32 7.27
N ASP A 370 15.21 7.68 7.97
CA ASP A 370 15.47 9.07 8.43
C ASP A 370 16.49 9.84 7.59
N GLY A 371 17.04 9.20 6.55
CA GLY A 371 17.97 9.82 5.61
C GLY A 371 17.29 10.77 4.62
N PRO A 372 18.08 11.63 3.92
CA PRO A 372 17.54 12.53 2.90
C PRO A 372 16.80 11.81 1.78
N GLY A 373 15.70 12.39 1.31
CA GLY A 373 14.84 11.79 0.30
C GLY A 373 14.04 10.61 0.86
N LEU A 374 14.12 9.46 0.19
CA LEU A 374 13.56 8.20 0.67
C LEU A 374 14.36 7.57 1.82
N GLY A 375 15.55 8.10 2.11
CA GLY A 375 16.41 7.57 3.18
C GLY A 375 16.99 6.17 2.90
N VAL A 376 16.87 5.66 1.68
CA VAL A 376 17.42 4.37 1.26
C VAL A 376 18.44 4.54 0.13
N THR A 377 19.41 3.64 0.07
CA THR A 377 20.40 3.56 -1.02
C THR A 377 20.07 2.36 -1.89
N VAL A 378 19.92 2.60 -3.19
CA VAL A 378 19.62 1.54 -4.15
C VAL A 378 20.90 0.76 -4.46
N ASP A 379 20.81 -0.56 -4.44
CA ASP A 379 21.88 -1.51 -4.77
C ASP A 379 21.79 -1.89 -6.26
N LEU A 380 22.71 -1.31 -7.06
CA LEU A 380 22.73 -1.55 -8.50
C LEU A 380 23.16 -2.98 -8.87
N ASP A 381 23.96 -3.64 -8.04
CA ASP A 381 24.36 -5.04 -8.27
C ASP A 381 23.17 -5.97 -8.06
N ARG A 382 22.31 -5.68 -7.07
CA ARG A 382 21.03 -6.40 -6.86
C ARG A 382 20.05 -6.17 -7.99
N ILE A 383 19.97 -4.96 -8.53
CA ILE A 383 19.14 -4.70 -9.71
C ILE A 383 19.60 -5.58 -10.87
N GLU A 384 20.90 -5.65 -11.18
CA GLU A 384 21.42 -6.48 -12.27
C GLU A 384 21.24 -7.98 -12.00
N GLU A 385 21.23 -8.43 -10.73
CA GLU A 385 20.97 -9.82 -10.34
C GLU A 385 19.54 -10.25 -10.66
N PHE A 386 18.55 -9.39 -10.38
CA PHE A 386 17.12 -9.70 -10.52
C PHE A 386 16.47 -9.15 -11.80
N LYS A 387 17.22 -8.44 -12.64
CA LYS A 387 16.73 -7.86 -13.89
C LYS A 387 16.25 -8.92 -14.87
N ILE A 388 15.13 -8.66 -15.54
CA ILE A 388 14.53 -9.53 -16.55
C ILE A 388 14.40 -8.83 -17.90
#